data_ea6c72252a068b30f3720a09bf93a79d
#
_entry.id   ea6c72252a068b30f3720a09bf93a79d
#
_cell.length_a   1.000
_cell.length_b   1.000
_cell.length_c   1.000
_cell.angle_alpha   90.00
_cell.angle_beta   90.00
_cell.angle_gamma   90.00
#
_symmetry.space_group_name_H-M   'P 1'
#
loop_
_entity.id
_entity.type
_entity.pdbx_description
1 polymer ?
#
loop_
_entity_poly.entity_id
_entity_poly.type
_entity_poly.pdbx_seq_one_letter_code
_entity_poly.pdbx_strand_id
1 'polypeptide(L)'
;TDQMVFSSIGNLSAKSVETTVARYLSGIESSARDFSRRQPAAVEPFSRIVTKHTHQTHCIIGARAQGINDAERLPLALLVNLLGGPSANSLLNVLVREKNGLSYNIEASYTPYSDSGIVAIYFSCDHDNTDHCIELIEGELERLRNTPLSARRLSMAKKQFIAQLAISMESNEGYMLGAGKSFLAHREVDTMEEVYRKIQALTAEDLTDVASSVFSSPSRLIYK
;
A
#
# COMPACT_ATOMS: atom_id res chain seq x y z
N THR A 1 -2.75 -24.26 14.20
CA THR A 1 -2.25 -24.45 12.81
C THR A 1 -3.27 -24.10 11.74
N ASP A 2 -4.49 -23.72 12.12
CA ASP A 2 -5.54 -23.20 11.22
C ASP A 2 -5.15 -21.89 10.49
N GLN A 3 -4.09 -21.22 10.95
CA GLN A 3 -3.52 -20.00 10.38
C GLN A 3 -2.17 -20.25 9.69
N MET A 4 -1.95 -21.45 9.17
CA MET A 4 -0.75 -21.80 8.43
C MET A 4 -1.10 -22.13 6.97
N VAL A 5 -0.32 -21.61 6.05
CA VAL A 5 -0.39 -21.93 4.63
C VAL A 5 1.00 -22.33 4.15
N PHE A 6 1.08 -23.43 3.45
CA PHE A 6 2.27 -23.84 2.71
C PHE A 6 2.05 -23.50 1.24
N SER A 7 2.97 -22.78 0.65
CA SER A 7 3.00 -22.49 -0.78
C SER A 7 4.32 -22.93 -1.38
N SER A 8 4.29 -23.44 -2.60
CA SER A 8 5.46 -23.95 -3.29
C SER A 8 5.34 -23.70 -4.78
N ILE A 9 6.43 -23.33 -5.42
CA ILE A 9 6.56 -23.22 -6.86
C ILE A 9 7.86 -23.86 -7.31
N GLY A 10 7.82 -24.67 -8.39
CA GLY A 10 9.00 -25.34 -8.92
C GLY A 10 8.65 -26.51 -9.83
N ASN A 11 9.64 -27.29 -10.20
CA ASN A 11 9.52 -28.40 -11.16
C ASN A 11 9.11 -29.75 -10.53
N LEU A 12 8.80 -29.77 -9.24
CA LEU A 12 8.33 -31.00 -8.58
C LEU A 12 6.85 -31.23 -8.90
N SER A 13 6.46 -32.51 -9.02
CA SER A 13 5.04 -32.84 -9.16
C SER A 13 4.27 -32.50 -7.87
N ALA A 14 3.01 -32.12 -7.99
CA ALA A 14 2.14 -31.84 -6.84
C ALA A 14 2.15 -32.99 -5.84
N LYS A 15 2.06 -34.25 -6.33
CA LYS A 15 2.10 -35.46 -5.49
C LYS A 15 3.43 -35.58 -4.70
N SER A 16 4.57 -35.22 -5.29
CA SER A 16 5.85 -35.24 -4.59
C SER A 16 5.90 -34.20 -3.49
N VAL A 17 5.39 -32.99 -3.76
CA VAL A 17 5.29 -31.91 -2.78
C VAL A 17 4.35 -32.32 -1.64
N GLU A 18 3.15 -32.78 -1.94
CA GLU A 18 2.17 -33.26 -0.94
C GLU A 18 2.76 -34.34 -0.04
N THR A 19 3.43 -35.34 -0.64
CA THR A 19 4.06 -36.43 0.13
C THR A 19 5.15 -35.91 1.07
N THR A 20 5.95 -34.96 0.60
CA THR A 20 7.02 -34.36 1.40
C THR A 20 6.45 -33.51 2.52
N VAL A 21 5.47 -32.66 2.22
CA VAL A 21 4.77 -31.84 3.21
C VAL A 21 4.11 -32.70 4.28
N ALA A 22 3.38 -33.75 3.88
CA ALA A 22 2.75 -34.67 4.82
C ALA A 22 3.78 -35.34 5.73
N ARG A 23 4.93 -35.76 5.19
CA ARG A 23 6.00 -36.39 6.00
C ARG A 23 6.54 -35.51 7.11
N TYR A 24 6.72 -34.21 6.84
CA TYR A 24 7.37 -33.30 7.78
C TYR A 24 6.40 -32.47 8.61
N LEU A 25 5.17 -32.22 8.12
CA LEU A 25 4.22 -31.35 8.79
C LEU A 25 3.01 -32.05 9.42
N SER A 26 2.79 -33.37 9.13
CA SER A 26 1.66 -34.12 9.71
C SER A 26 1.72 -34.28 11.24
N GLY A 27 2.92 -34.18 11.82
CA GLY A 27 3.12 -34.23 13.28
C GLY A 27 2.77 -32.90 14.00
N ILE A 28 2.45 -31.85 13.27
CA ILE A 28 2.06 -30.57 13.87
C ILE A 28 0.59 -30.66 14.29
N GLU A 29 0.34 -30.73 15.60
CA GLU A 29 -1.01 -30.77 16.14
C GLU A 29 -1.79 -29.49 15.79
N SER A 30 -3.03 -29.69 15.35
CA SER A 30 -3.96 -28.57 15.15
C SER A 30 -4.44 -28.08 16.51
N SER A 31 -4.10 -26.85 16.86
CA SER A 31 -4.65 -26.18 18.03
C SER A 31 -5.67 -25.13 17.60
N ALA A 32 -6.88 -25.23 18.13
CA ALA A 32 -7.85 -24.15 17.99
C ALA A 32 -7.32 -22.91 18.72
N ARG A 33 -7.34 -21.77 18.05
CA ARG A 33 -7.07 -20.49 18.70
C ARG A 33 -8.38 -19.85 19.12
N ASP A 34 -8.47 -19.49 20.39
CA ASP A 34 -9.42 -18.45 20.80
C ASP A 34 -8.86 -17.10 20.35
N PHE A 35 -9.30 -16.64 19.17
CA PHE A 35 -8.74 -15.48 18.52
C PHE A 35 -9.81 -14.40 18.32
N SER A 36 -10.11 -13.68 19.40
CA SER A 36 -10.90 -12.46 19.29
C SER A 36 -9.99 -11.28 19.00
N ARG A 37 -9.94 -10.81 17.74
CA ARG A 37 -9.31 -9.54 17.41
C ARG A 37 -10.24 -8.40 17.83
N ARG A 38 -9.70 -7.47 18.61
CA ARG A 38 -10.37 -6.18 18.83
C ARG A 38 -9.96 -5.24 17.70
N GLN A 39 -10.92 -4.54 17.12
CA GLN A 39 -10.59 -3.47 16.21
C GLN A 39 -9.69 -2.44 16.92
N PRO A 40 -8.65 -1.92 16.24
CA PRO A 40 -7.82 -0.86 16.80
C PRO A 40 -8.70 0.33 17.18
N ALA A 41 -8.42 0.94 18.33
CA ALA A 41 -9.10 2.16 18.74
C ALA A 41 -8.92 3.27 17.68
N ALA A 42 -9.88 4.18 17.62
CA ALA A 42 -9.71 5.41 16.83
C ALA A 42 -8.47 6.16 17.35
N VAL A 43 -7.67 6.64 16.40
CA VAL A 43 -6.50 7.46 16.72
C VAL A 43 -6.85 8.89 16.37
N GLU A 44 -6.71 9.79 17.33
CA GLU A 44 -6.84 11.23 17.08
C GLU A 44 -5.67 11.70 16.22
N PRO A 45 -5.94 12.47 15.16
CA PRO A 45 -4.87 13.05 14.35
C PRO A 45 -3.95 13.92 15.20
N PHE A 46 -2.66 13.87 14.91
CA PHE A 46 -1.67 14.66 15.64
C PHE A 46 -0.67 15.31 14.69
N SER A 47 -0.04 16.40 15.15
CA SER A 47 1.14 16.98 14.53
C SER A 47 2.22 17.10 15.59
N ARG A 48 3.36 16.42 15.37
CA ARG A 48 4.45 16.37 16.34
C ARG A 48 5.79 16.64 15.68
N ILE A 49 6.56 17.55 16.31
CA ILE A 49 7.94 17.83 15.94
C ILE A 49 8.86 17.24 17.02
N VAL A 50 9.89 16.52 16.57
CA VAL A 50 10.91 15.94 17.43
C VAL A 50 12.27 16.43 16.96
N THR A 51 12.99 17.17 17.83
CA THR A 51 14.33 17.64 17.52
C THR A 51 15.35 16.51 17.75
N LYS A 52 16.12 16.18 16.70
CA LYS A 52 17.10 15.09 16.67
C LYS A 52 18.46 15.52 16.11
N HIS A 53 18.64 16.82 15.82
CA HIS A 53 19.85 17.36 15.21
C HIS A 53 20.28 16.58 13.95
N THR A 54 19.33 16.26 13.11
CA THR A 54 19.56 15.60 11.81
C THR A 54 20.04 16.62 10.78
N HIS A 55 20.80 16.19 9.77
CA HIS A 55 21.23 17.08 8.67
C HIS A 55 20.07 17.51 7.78
N GLN A 56 19.02 16.71 7.70
CA GLN A 56 17.80 16.98 6.95
C GLN A 56 16.59 16.77 7.85
N THR A 57 15.50 17.43 7.50
CA THR A 57 14.19 17.09 8.06
C THR A 57 13.70 15.79 7.42
N HIS A 58 13.19 14.90 8.24
CA HIS A 58 12.45 13.71 7.86
C HIS A 58 11.00 13.87 8.29
N CYS A 59 10.07 13.76 7.37
CA CYS A 59 8.65 13.93 7.67
C CYS A 59 7.85 12.70 7.21
N ILE A 60 6.89 12.29 8.05
CA ILE A 60 5.87 11.32 7.71
C ILE A 60 4.50 11.98 7.87
N ILE A 61 3.71 11.98 6.79
CA ILE A 61 2.29 12.29 6.81
C ILE A 61 1.55 10.95 6.69
N GLY A 62 0.83 10.57 7.72
CA GLY A 62 0.21 9.26 7.81
C GLY A 62 -1.26 9.30 8.19
N ALA A 63 -1.99 8.30 7.71
CA ALA A 63 -3.40 8.14 8.02
C ALA A 63 -3.74 6.66 8.22
N ARG A 64 -4.78 6.41 9.05
CA ARG A 64 -5.42 5.11 9.10
C ARG A 64 -6.10 4.83 7.76
N ALA A 65 -6.04 3.60 7.33
CA ALA A 65 -6.53 3.18 6.04
C ALA A 65 -7.28 1.84 6.12
N GLN A 66 -7.80 1.41 4.99
CA GLN A 66 -8.54 0.18 4.80
C GLN A 66 -7.66 -1.05 5.09
N GLY A 67 -8.26 -2.08 5.65
CA GLY A 67 -7.63 -3.37 5.87
C GLY A 67 -7.65 -4.27 4.62
N ILE A 68 -7.10 -5.48 4.78
CA ILE A 68 -6.94 -6.42 3.66
C ILE A 68 -8.28 -6.93 3.11
N ASN A 69 -9.34 -6.92 3.92
CA ASN A 69 -10.67 -7.42 3.55
C ASN A 69 -11.63 -6.33 3.05
N ASP A 70 -11.20 -5.07 3.08
CA ASP A 70 -12.08 -3.95 2.69
C ASP A 70 -12.16 -3.84 1.16
N ALA A 71 -13.36 -3.57 0.65
CA ALA A 71 -13.60 -3.39 -0.79
C ALA A 71 -12.80 -2.21 -1.38
N GLU A 72 -12.60 -1.17 -0.56
CA GLU A 72 -11.87 0.04 -0.94
C GLU A 72 -10.34 -0.15 -0.95
N ARG A 73 -9.84 -1.33 -0.59
CA ARG A 73 -8.41 -1.63 -0.61
C ARG A 73 -7.77 -1.44 -1.97
N LEU A 74 -8.43 -1.90 -3.02
CA LEU A 74 -7.86 -1.84 -4.38
C LEU A 74 -7.82 -0.42 -4.95
N PRO A 75 -8.91 0.40 -4.90
CA PRO A 75 -8.81 1.80 -5.30
C PRO A 75 -7.78 2.58 -4.47
N LEU A 76 -7.65 2.31 -3.17
CA LEU A 76 -6.62 2.95 -2.35
C LEU A 76 -5.20 2.54 -2.78
N ALA A 77 -4.96 1.27 -3.09
CA ALA A 77 -3.67 0.81 -3.59
C ALA A 77 -3.29 1.49 -4.90
N LEU A 78 -4.24 1.64 -5.83
CA LEU A 78 -4.04 2.39 -7.08
C LEU A 78 -3.76 3.87 -6.81
N LEU A 79 -4.53 4.50 -5.92
CA LEU A 79 -4.35 5.91 -5.55
C LEU A 79 -2.96 6.16 -4.95
N VAL A 80 -2.53 5.35 -3.98
CA VAL A 80 -1.22 5.50 -3.32
C VAL A 80 -0.08 5.23 -4.30
N ASN A 81 -0.23 4.27 -5.20
CA ASN A 81 0.73 4.02 -6.28
C ASN A 81 0.87 5.23 -7.22
N LEU A 82 -0.23 5.84 -7.61
CA LEU A 82 -0.24 7.07 -8.41
C LEU A 82 0.38 8.25 -7.64
N LEU A 83 0.07 8.37 -6.33
CA LEU A 83 0.49 9.48 -5.48
C LEU A 83 2.01 9.50 -5.29
N GLY A 84 2.60 8.41 -4.84
CA GLY A 84 4.03 8.34 -4.51
C GLY A 84 4.62 6.93 -4.62
N GLY A 85 4.08 6.10 -5.54
CA GLY A 85 4.64 4.78 -5.84
C GLY A 85 6.02 4.84 -6.49
N PRO A 86 6.62 3.69 -6.84
CA PRO A 86 8.03 3.57 -7.22
C PRO A 86 8.39 4.22 -8.56
N SER A 87 7.44 4.75 -9.29
CA SER A 87 7.68 5.38 -10.59
C SER A 87 8.09 6.85 -10.45
N ALA A 88 9.06 7.26 -11.24
CA ALA A 88 9.54 8.66 -11.30
C ALA A 88 8.43 9.68 -11.67
N ASN A 89 7.37 9.23 -12.35
CA ASN A 89 6.23 10.06 -12.76
C ASN A 89 5.08 10.07 -11.72
N SER A 90 5.28 9.54 -10.53
CA SER A 90 4.29 9.66 -9.45
C SER A 90 4.05 11.13 -9.09
N LEU A 91 2.83 11.45 -8.63
CA LEU A 91 2.39 12.84 -8.46
C LEU A 91 3.31 13.64 -7.54
N LEU A 92 3.64 13.09 -6.39
CA LEU A 92 4.50 13.76 -5.40
C LEU A 92 5.94 13.86 -5.87
N ASN A 93 6.47 12.83 -6.53
CA ASN A 93 7.82 12.88 -7.07
C ASN A 93 7.95 14.00 -8.14
N VAL A 94 7.00 14.07 -9.05
CA VAL A 94 6.95 15.15 -10.04
C VAL A 94 6.76 16.52 -9.38
N LEU A 95 5.86 16.62 -8.39
CA LEU A 95 5.53 17.89 -7.75
C LEU A 95 6.68 18.42 -6.89
N VAL A 96 7.16 17.61 -5.96
CA VAL A 96 8.09 18.07 -4.90
C VAL A 96 9.54 17.96 -5.36
N ARG A 97 9.91 16.90 -6.08
CA ARG A 97 11.28 16.66 -6.51
C ARG A 97 11.58 17.29 -7.87
N GLU A 98 10.83 16.92 -8.92
CA GLU A 98 11.21 17.32 -10.30
C GLU A 98 10.92 18.80 -10.58
N LYS A 99 9.76 19.32 -10.16
CA LYS A 99 9.35 20.68 -10.45
C LYS A 99 9.92 21.70 -9.47
N ASN A 100 10.01 21.36 -8.20
CA ASN A 100 10.40 22.28 -7.15
C ASN A 100 11.80 22.01 -6.57
N GLY A 101 12.41 20.85 -6.81
CA GLY A 101 13.75 20.51 -6.35
C GLY A 101 13.91 20.47 -4.82
N LEU A 102 12.82 20.27 -4.08
CA LEU A 102 12.80 20.43 -2.61
C LEU A 102 13.16 19.17 -1.85
N SER A 103 13.04 18.00 -2.47
CA SER A 103 13.27 16.71 -1.81
C SER A 103 14.05 15.76 -2.70
N TYR A 104 14.95 14.99 -2.12
CA TYR A 104 15.68 13.93 -2.82
C TYR A 104 14.90 12.62 -2.81
N ASN A 105 14.14 12.37 -1.76
CA ASN A 105 13.32 11.17 -1.60
C ASN A 105 11.93 11.52 -1.10
N ILE A 106 10.93 11.14 -1.89
CA ILE A 106 9.52 11.23 -1.52
C ILE A 106 8.81 9.99 -2.02
N GLU A 107 8.10 9.33 -1.13
CA GLU A 107 7.37 8.10 -1.42
C GLU A 107 6.06 8.03 -0.66
N ALA A 108 5.09 7.33 -1.21
CA ALA A 108 3.85 6.97 -0.54
C ALA A 108 3.72 5.45 -0.50
N SER A 109 3.36 4.92 0.65
CA SER A 109 3.17 3.49 0.89
C SER A 109 1.81 3.22 1.51
N TYR A 110 1.24 2.06 1.19
CA TYR A 110 0.02 1.55 1.79
C TYR A 110 0.26 0.14 2.30
N THR A 111 0.02 -0.06 3.58
CA THR A 111 0.15 -1.37 4.24
C THR A 111 -1.19 -1.77 4.83
N PRO A 112 -1.92 -2.69 4.17
CA PRO A 112 -3.14 -3.27 4.73
C PRO A 112 -2.81 -4.35 5.76
N TYR A 113 -3.48 -4.32 6.90
CA TYR A 113 -3.52 -5.36 7.92
C TYR A 113 -4.88 -6.05 7.90
N SER A 114 -5.05 -7.10 8.71
CA SER A 114 -6.30 -7.88 8.75
C SER A 114 -7.50 -7.12 9.34
N ASP A 115 -7.27 -6.06 10.10
CA ASP A 115 -8.26 -5.29 10.85
C ASP A 115 -8.16 -3.78 10.66
N SER A 116 -7.17 -3.33 9.89
CA SER A 116 -6.91 -1.91 9.63
C SER A 116 -5.93 -1.77 8.47
N GLY A 117 -5.52 -0.56 8.18
CA GLY A 117 -4.43 -0.26 7.27
C GLY A 117 -3.73 1.04 7.64
N ILE A 118 -2.58 1.27 7.07
CA ILE A 118 -1.81 2.51 7.21
C ILE A 118 -1.40 3.00 5.82
N VAL A 119 -1.66 4.26 5.53
CA VAL A 119 -1.01 4.99 4.45
C VAL A 119 0.03 5.92 5.08
N ALA A 120 1.22 5.94 4.52
CA ALA A 120 2.28 6.84 4.93
C ALA A 120 2.92 7.50 3.70
N ILE A 121 3.06 8.81 3.75
CA ILE A 121 3.84 9.61 2.81
C ILE A 121 5.09 10.03 3.58
N TYR A 122 6.24 9.57 3.12
CA TYR A 122 7.53 9.94 3.68
C TYR A 122 8.26 10.86 2.71
N PHE A 123 8.94 11.88 3.25
CA PHE A 123 9.89 12.67 2.50
C PHE A 123 11.03 13.18 3.40
N SER A 124 12.16 13.51 2.77
CA SER A 124 13.25 14.24 3.40
C SER A 124 13.61 15.48 2.58
N CYS A 125 13.91 16.57 3.27
CA CYS A 125 14.26 17.84 2.67
C CYS A 125 15.19 18.65 3.59
N ASP A 126 15.73 19.74 3.08
CA ASP A 126 16.44 20.71 3.92
C ASP A 126 15.47 21.36 4.91
N HIS A 127 15.97 21.76 6.09
CA HIS A 127 15.13 22.27 7.17
C HIS A 127 14.25 23.45 6.77
N ASP A 128 14.77 24.35 5.95
CA ASP A 128 14.06 25.56 5.51
C ASP A 128 12.94 25.26 4.50
N ASN A 129 12.96 24.09 3.87
CA ASN A 129 12.00 23.68 2.86
C ASN A 129 10.84 22.84 3.44
N THR A 130 10.88 22.52 4.75
CA THR A 130 9.94 21.57 5.37
C THR A 130 8.49 21.99 5.20
N ASP A 131 8.17 23.24 5.56
CA ASP A 131 6.79 23.75 5.53
C ASP A 131 6.27 23.83 4.10
N HIS A 132 7.11 24.25 3.16
CA HIS A 132 6.74 24.30 1.75
C HIS A 132 6.49 22.92 1.14
N CYS A 133 7.31 21.92 1.49
CA CYS A 133 7.03 20.54 1.09
C CYS A 133 5.67 20.04 1.63
N ILE A 134 5.37 20.34 2.89
CA ILE A 134 4.08 19.96 3.50
C ILE A 134 2.92 20.64 2.77
N GLU A 135 3.00 21.93 2.51
CA GLU A 135 1.96 22.68 1.78
C GLU A 135 1.69 22.08 0.39
N LEU A 136 2.74 21.76 -0.36
CA LEU A 136 2.61 21.14 -1.68
C LEU A 136 1.93 19.76 -1.62
N ILE A 137 2.33 18.94 -0.64
CA ILE A 137 1.77 17.61 -0.46
C ILE A 137 0.28 17.72 -0.06
N GLU A 138 -0.04 18.56 0.91
CA GLU A 138 -1.42 18.77 1.39
C GLU A 138 -2.31 19.35 0.30
N GLY A 139 -1.81 20.28 -0.50
CA GLY A 139 -2.53 20.82 -1.64
C GLY A 139 -2.85 19.73 -2.68
N GLU A 140 -1.92 18.80 -2.93
CA GLU A 140 -2.17 17.67 -3.84
C GLU A 140 -3.16 16.68 -3.25
N LEU A 141 -3.10 16.39 -1.94
CA LEU A 141 -4.07 15.56 -1.25
C LEU A 141 -5.48 16.19 -1.27
N GLU A 142 -5.58 17.48 -1.05
CA GLU A 142 -6.84 18.24 -1.15
C GLU A 142 -7.41 18.20 -2.56
N ARG A 143 -6.57 18.37 -3.57
CA ARG A 143 -6.98 18.24 -4.97
C ARG A 143 -7.56 16.88 -5.27
N LEU A 144 -6.91 15.80 -4.81
CA LEU A 144 -7.36 14.41 -5.02
C LEU A 144 -8.69 14.10 -4.31
N ARG A 145 -8.95 14.73 -3.16
CA ARG A 145 -10.22 14.59 -2.43
C ARG A 145 -11.38 15.31 -3.10
N ASN A 146 -11.10 16.42 -3.80
CA ASN A 146 -12.14 17.31 -4.33
C ASN A 146 -12.31 17.23 -5.85
N THR A 147 -11.36 16.65 -6.56
CA THR A 147 -11.35 16.66 -8.04
C THR A 147 -11.03 15.27 -8.59
N PRO A 148 -12.00 14.60 -9.22
CA PRO A 148 -11.77 13.32 -9.87
C PRO A 148 -10.69 13.42 -10.95
N LEU A 149 -9.95 12.34 -11.13
CA LEU A 149 -8.93 12.25 -12.17
C LEU A 149 -9.56 12.31 -13.56
N SER A 150 -8.90 12.98 -14.50
CA SER A 150 -9.30 12.90 -15.91
C SER A 150 -9.21 11.46 -16.42
N ALA A 151 -10.07 11.09 -17.37
CA ALA A 151 -10.10 9.75 -17.96
C ALA A 151 -8.72 9.30 -18.49
N ARG A 152 -7.96 10.23 -19.09
CA ARG A 152 -6.59 9.98 -19.56
C ARG A 152 -5.66 9.64 -18.40
N ARG A 153 -5.71 10.40 -17.32
CA ARG A 153 -4.83 10.19 -16.15
C ARG A 153 -5.15 8.88 -15.43
N LEU A 154 -6.42 8.58 -15.24
CA LEU A 154 -6.88 7.31 -14.67
C LEU A 154 -6.42 6.12 -15.53
N SER A 155 -6.62 6.19 -16.85
CA SER A 155 -6.17 5.13 -17.76
C SER A 155 -4.66 4.90 -17.69
N MET A 156 -3.85 5.97 -17.62
CA MET A 156 -2.40 5.85 -17.46
C MET A 156 -2.01 5.22 -16.11
N ALA A 157 -2.65 5.64 -15.01
CA ALA A 157 -2.41 5.09 -13.68
C ALA A 157 -2.72 3.58 -13.63
N LYS A 158 -3.86 3.16 -14.18
CA LYS A 158 -4.23 1.74 -14.27
C LYS A 158 -3.21 0.93 -15.06
N LYS A 159 -2.82 1.40 -16.25
CA LYS A 159 -1.82 0.72 -17.09
C LYS A 159 -0.49 0.55 -16.37
N GLN A 160 -0.02 1.61 -15.70
CA GLN A 160 1.22 1.59 -14.94
C GLN A 160 1.15 0.61 -13.77
N PHE A 161 0.07 0.65 -13.00
CA PHE A 161 -0.14 -0.25 -11.85
C PHE A 161 -0.19 -1.71 -12.29
N ILE A 162 -0.93 -2.02 -13.36
CA ILE A 162 -0.98 -3.37 -13.95
C ILE A 162 0.40 -3.84 -14.41
N ALA A 163 1.17 -2.98 -15.08
CA ALA A 163 2.52 -3.32 -15.52
C ALA A 163 3.47 -3.62 -14.35
N GLN A 164 3.39 -2.85 -13.27
CA GLN A 164 4.17 -3.09 -12.06
C GLN A 164 3.80 -4.41 -11.39
N LEU A 165 2.50 -4.72 -11.31
CA LEU A 165 2.03 -6.01 -10.80
C LEU A 165 2.54 -7.17 -11.67
N ALA A 166 2.47 -7.06 -12.99
CA ALA A 166 2.98 -8.08 -13.90
C ALA A 166 4.48 -8.34 -13.68
N ILE A 167 5.29 -7.28 -13.60
CA ILE A 167 6.74 -7.39 -13.32
C ILE A 167 6.99 -8.05 -11.95
N SER A 168 6.22 -7.69 -10.92
CA SER A 168 6.40 -8.29 -9.60
C SER A 168 6.08 -9.79 -9.56
N MET A 169 5.24 -10.27 -10.46
CA MET A 169 4.84 -11.67 -10.58
C MET A 169 5.78 -12.52 -11.46
N GLU A 170 6.70 -11.90 -12.21
CA GLU A 170 7.76 -12.63 -12.92
C GLU A 170 8.71 -13.34 -11.94
N SER A 171 8.82 -12.83 -10.71
CA SER A 171 9.56 -13.52 -9.66
C SER A 171 8.73 -14.68 -9.10
N ASN A 172 9.21 -15.91 -9.30
CA ASN A 172 8.58 -17.11 -8.71
C ASN A 172 8.43 -17.00 -7.19
N GLU A 173 9.43 -16.42 -6.51
CA GLU A 173 9.38 -16.19 -5.07
C GLU A 173 8.28 -15.18 -4.71
N GLY A 174 8.22 -14.05 -5.41
CA GLY A 174 7.21 -13.02 -5.22
C GLY A 174 5.80 -13.56 -5.42
N TYR A 175 5.59 -14.31 -6.50
CA TYR A 175 4.31 -14.96 -6.79
C TYR A 175 3.92 -15.97 -5.70
N MET A 176 4.83 -16.87 -5.32
CA MET A 176 4.60 -17.89 -4.31
C MET A 176 4.21 -17.28 -2.95
N LEU A 177 4.95 -16.27 -2.51
CA LEU A 177 4.67 -15.59 -1.24
C LEU A 177 3.35 -14.79 -1.31
N GLY A 178 3.08 -14.13 -2.43
CA GLY A 178 1.84 -13.40 -2.68
C GLY A 178 0.62 -14.32 -2.65
N ALA A 179 0.68 -15.44 -3.37
CA ALA A 179 -0.36 -16.46 -3.39
C ALA A 179 -0.60 -17.05 -1.99
N GLY A 180 0.47 -17.39 -1.25
CA GLY A 180 0.38 -17.88 0.12
C GLY A 180 -0.30 -16.89 1.06
N LYS A 181 0.05 -15.61 0.97
CA LYS A 181 -0.60 -14.53 1.76
C LYS A 181 -2.06 -14.33 1.39
N SER A 182 -2.38 -14.33 0.09
CA SER A 182 -3.76 -14.19 -0.40
C SER A 182 -4.62 -15.36 0.10
N PHE A 183 -4.13 -16.59 -0.04
CA PHE A 183 -4.84 -17.76 0.43
C PHE A 183 -5.03 -17.77 1.97
N LEU A 184 -4.01 -17.33 2.71
CA LEU A 184 -4.11 -17.20 4.17
C LEU A 184 -5.19 -16.20 4.59
N ALA A 185 -5.27 -15.06 3.88
CA ALA A 185 -6.19 -13.96 4.22
C ALA A 185 -7.62 -14.21 3.72
N HIS A 186 -7.77 -14.69 2.49
CA HIS A 186 -9.06 -14.75 1.78
C HIS A 186 -9.52 -16.17 1.46
N ARG A 187 -8.67 -17.20 1.66
CA ARG A 187 -8.89 -18.59 1.20
C ARG A 187 -9.00 -18.72 -0.32
N GLU A 188 -8.60 -17.68 -1.03
CA GLU A 188 -8.63 -17.59 -2.48
C GLU A 188 -7.37 -16.93 -3.01
N VAL A 189 -7.02 -17.24 -4.25
CA VAL A 189 -5.93 -16.60 -4.98
C VAL A 189 -6.50 -16.14 -6.31
N ASP A 190 -6.65 -14.82 -6.46
CA ASP A 190 -7.09 -14.24 -7.74
C ASP A 190 -6.09 -14.55 -8.85
N THR A 191 -6.60 -14.89 -10.04
CA THR A 191 -5.79 -14.92 -11.25
C THR A 191 -5.38 -13.52 -11.67
N MET A 192 -4.33 -13.39 -12.49
CA MET A 192 -3.92 -12.08 -13.02
C MET A 192 -5.01 -11.43 -13.84
N GLU A 193 -5.79 -12.22 -14.61
CA GLU A 193 -6.91 -11.71 -15.38
C GLU A 193 -8.00 -11.12 -14.49
N GLU A 194 -8.29 -11.76 -13.36
CA GLU A 194 -9.24 -11.24 -12.38
C GLU A 194 -8.76 -9.95 -11.74
N VAL A 195 -7.48 -9.89 -11.34
CA VAL A 195 -6.87 -8.66 -10.80
C VAL A 195 -6.92 -7.54 -11.83
N TYR A 196 -6.58 -7.81 -13.09
CA TYR A 196 -6.65 -6.81 -14.17
C TYR A 196 -8.07 -6.31 -14.38
N ARG A 197 -9.05 -7.20 -14.42
CA ARG A 197 -10.46 -6.85 -14.56
C ARG A 197 -10.92 -5.94 -13.40
N LYS A 198 -10.55 -6.28 -12.17
CA LYS A 198 -10.87 -5.47 -10.98
C LYS A 198 -10.25 -4.06 -11.10
N ILE A 199 -8.97 -3.96 -11.50
CA ILE A 199 -8.30 -2.66 -11.69
C ILE A 199 -8.94 -1.86 -12.83
N GLN A 200 -9.27 -2.52 -13.95
CA GLN A 200 -9.90 -1.84 -15.09
C GLN A 200 -11.30 -1.29 -14.76
N ALA A 201 -12.02 -1.94 -13.84
CA ALA A 201 -13.34 -1.50 -13.41
C ALA A 201 -13.34 -0.26 -12.52
N LEU A 202 -12.21 0.10 -11.88
CA LEU A 202 -12.12 1.27 -11.00
C LEU A 202 -12.47 2.56 -11.74
N THR A 203 -13.17 3.46 -11.07
CA THR A 203 -13.56 4.78 -11.59
C THR A 203 -12.70 5.90 -10.99
N ALA A 204 -12.83 7.10 -11.50
CA ALA A 204 -12.16 8.27 -10.91
C ALA A 204 -12.80 8.64 -9.57
N GLU A 205 -14.09 8.42 -9.46
CA GLU A 205 -14.90 8.61 -8.26
C GLU A 205 -14.43 7.69 -7.14
N ASP A 206 -14.19 6.40 -7.42
CA ASP A 206 -13.65 5.46 -6.42
C ASP A 206 -12.35 5.98 -5.80
N LEU A 207 -11.47 6.59 -6.61
CA LEU A 207 -10.22 7.16 -6.12
C LEU A 207 -10.42 8.43 -5.29
N THR A 208 -11.39 9.27 -5.68
CA THR A 208 -11.74 10.47 -4.94
C THR A 208 -12.37 10.13 -3.59
N ASP A 209 -13.23 9.12 -3.54
CA ASP A 209 -13.90 8.66 -2.32
C ASP A 209 -12.90 8.11 -1.32
N VAL A 210 -11.97 7.25 -1.75
CA VAL A 210 -10.92 6.75 -0.84
C VAL A 210 -9.91 7.84 -0.44
N ALA A 211 -9.63 8.82 -1.32
CA ALA A 211 -8.82 9.98 -0.95
C ALA A 211 -9.51 10.79 0.15
N SER A 212 -10.81 11.01 0.04
CA SER A 212 -11.62 11.74 1.03
C SER A 212 -11.72 10.99 2.34
N SER A 213 -11.90 9.68 2.29
CA SER A 213 -11.94 8.81 3.48
C SER A 213 -10.61 8.82 4.24
N VAL A 214 -9.47 8.68 3.55
CA VAL A 214 -8.16 8.47 4.17
C VAL A 214 -7.46 9.77 4.53
N PHE A 215 -7.51 10.77 3.65
CA PHE A 215 -6.72 12.01 3.80
C PHE A 215 -7.52 13.19 4.36
N SER A 216 -8.70 12.97 4.94
CA SER A 216 -9.50 14.04 5.57
C SER A 216 -8.77 14.68 6.76
N SER A 217 -8.01 13.91 7.51
CA SER A 217 -7.33 14.39 8.73
C SER A 217 -6.06 13.57 9.02
N PRO A 218 -5.01 13.70 8.20
CA PRO A 218 -3.78 12.93 8.40
C PRO A 218 -2.99 13.44 9.60
N SER A 219 -2.24 12.53 10.24
CA SER A 219 -1.26 12.86 11.27
C SER A 219 0.08 13.22 10.64
N ARG A 220 0.88 14.04 11.36
CA ARG A 220 2.23 14.42 10.94
C ARG A 220 3.25 14.14 12.03
N LEU A 221 4.39 13.60 11.62
CA LEU A 221 5.55 13.44 12.47
C LEU A 221 6.78 14.01 11.75
N ILE A 222 7.44 14.96 12.37
CA ILE A 222 8.57 15.69 11.82
C ILE A 222 9.76 15.49 12.73
N TYR A 223 10.86 15.00 12.17
CA TYR A 223 12.17 14.94 12.81
C TYR A 223 13.10 16.00 12.20
N LYS A 224 13.66 16.88 13.02
CA LYS A 224 14.59 17.93 12.59
C LYS A 224 15.64 18.27 13.66
#